data_26f923c2797c4d7646dafbf98593b8f4
#
_entry.id   26f923c2797c4d7646dafbf98593b8f4
#
_cell.length_a   1.000
_cell.length_b   1.000
_cell.length_c   1.000
_cell.angle_alpha   90.00
_cell.angle_beta   90.00
_cell.angle_gamma   90.00
#
_symmetry.space_group_name_H-M   'P 1'
#
loop_
_entity.id
_entity.type
_entity.pdbx_description
1 polymer ?
#
loop_
_entity_poly.entity_id
_entity_poly.type
_entity_poly.pdbx_seq_one_letter_code
_entity_poly.pdbx_strand_id
1 'polypeptide(L)'
;MKNLVIFGGGGYCASILVPKIIDDYKITIFDTFWYGADHLPKHQNISLVKGDVRDINLVKETLIDQNLVLHLACISNDASFELDENLSTSINLNSFEPLVIESKKAGIERFVFASSSSVYGVSDQPNVTEDHPLVPLTLYNKYKGMCEPLLFRHTDKNFTGVVFRPATVCGYGPRQRLDLSVN
;
A
#
# COMPACT_ATOMS: atom_id res chain seq x y z
N MET A 1 6.87 -22.00 -0.06
CA MET A 1 5.90 -20.87 -0.20
C MET A 1 6.46 -19.70 0.57
N LYS A 2 6.52 -18.49 -0.03
CA LYS A 2 7.02 -17.29 0.65
C LYS A 2 5.93 -16.68 1.53
N ASN A 3 6.35 -16.01 2.60
CA ASN A 3 5.47 -15.26 3.48
C ASN A 3 5.34 -13.82 2.96
N LEU A 4 4.11 -13.35 2.78
CA LEU A 4 3.77 -12.00 2.27
C LEU A 4 2.93 -11.29 3.31
N VAL A 5 3.36 -10.13 3.78
CA VAL A 5 2.48 -9.23 4.53
C VAL A 5 1.90 -8.15 3.60
N ILE A 6 0.59 -7.93 3.71
CA ILE A 6 -0.14 -6.89 2.98
C ILE A 6 -0.64 -5.85 3.99
N PHE A 7 0.03 -4.70 4.06
CA PHE A 7 -0.45 -3.55 4.82
C PHE A 7 -1.57 -2.85 4.03
N GLY A 8 -2.74 -2.69 4.65
CA GLY A 8 -3.96 -2.25 3.96
C GLY A 8 -4.68 -3.41 3.26
N GLY A 9 -4.47 -4.64 3.74
CA GLY A 9 -5.01 -5.85 3.12
C GLY A 9 -6.51 -6.07 3.32
N GLY A 10 -7.18 -5.27 4.16
CA GLY A 10 -8.65 -5.23 4.27
C GLY A 10 -9.31 -4.31 3.25
N GLY A 11 -8.54 -3.65 2.37
CA GLY A 11 -9.04 -2.71 1.39
C GLY A 11 -9.56 -3.34 0.09
N TYR A 12 -10.09 -2.47 -0.80
CA TYR A 12 -10.67 -2.85 -2.08
C TYR A 12 -9.71 -3.64 -2.98
N CYS A 13 -8.51 -3.12 -3.24
CA CYS A 13 -7.55 -3.78 -4.12
C CYS A 13 -7.15 -5.16 -3.58
N ALA A 14 -6.89 -5.28 -2.28
CA ALA A 14 -6.52 -6.54 -1.66
C ALA A 14 -7.66 -7.56 -1.69
N SER A 15 -8.93 -7.14 -1.57
CA SER A 15 -10.08 -8.04 -1.62
C SER A 15 -10.19 -8.80 -2.95
N ILE A 16 -9.63 -8.22 -4.03
CA ILE A 16 -9.59 -8.84 -5.36
C ILE A 16 -8.28 -9.61 -5.57
N LEU A 17 -7.17 -9.10 -5.05
CA LEU A 17 -5.85 -9.69 -5.24
C LEU A 17 -5.67 -10.97 -4.42
N VAL A 18 -6.02 -10.92 -3.12
CA VAL A 18 -5.76 -12.02 -2.18
C VAL A 18 -6.29 -13.38 -2.67
N PRO A 19 -7.55 -13.50 -3.16
CA PRO A 19 -8.04 -14.78 -3.69
C PRO A 19 -7.25 -15.32 -4.89
N LYS A 20 -6.53 -14.46 -5.62
CA LYS A 20 -5.78 -14.84 -6.82
C LYS A 20 -4.39 -15.36 -6.51
N ILE A 21 -3.84 -15.02 -5.34
CA ILE A 21 -2.47 -15.37 -4.93
C ILE A 21 -2.41 -16.26 -3.69
N ILE A 22 -3.57 -16.67 -3.17
CA ILE A 22 -3.69 -17.39 -1.90
C ILE A 22 -3.00 -18.76 -1.90
N ASP A 23 -2.88 -19.38 -3.07
CA ASP A 23 -2.22 -20.68 -3.23
C ASP A 23 -0.70 -20.56 -3.41
N ASP A 24 -0.20 -19.36 -3.70
CA ASP A 24 1.22 -19.10 -3.95
C ASP A 24 1.96 -18.59 -2.71
N TYR A 25 1.23 -17.94 -1.76
CA TYR A 25 1.79 -17.27 -0.60
C TYR A 25 1.09 -17.64 0.70
N LYS A 26 1.85 -17.61 1.81
CA LYS A 26 1.27 -17.45 3.15
C LYS A 26 1.08 -15.95 3.37
N ILE A 27 -0.16 -15.50 3.54
CA ILE A 27 -0.50 -14.09 3.52
C ILE A 27 -0.89 -13.61 4.92
N THR A 28 -0.17 -12.63 5.43
CA THR A 28 -0.57 -11.87 6.61
C THR A 28 -1.24 -10.58 6.16
N ILE A 29 -2.53 -10.44 6.47
CA ILE A 29 -3.32 -9.24 6.17
C ILE A 29 -3.28 -8.34 7.40
N PHE A 30 -2.60 -7.20 7.28
CA PHE A 30 -2.52 -6.18 8.31
C PHE A 30 -3.42 -5.00 7.92
N ASP A 31 -4.42 -4.69 8.75
CA ASP A 31 -5.35 -3.58 8.50
C ASP A 31 -6.00 -3.13 9.80
N THR A 32 -6.53 -1.93 9.84
CA THR A 32 -7.39 -1.45 10.94
C THR A 32 -8.77 -2.11 10.92
N PHE A 33 -9.15 -2.67 9.77
CA PHE A 33 -10.45 -3.26 9.49
C PHE A 33 -11.63 -2.31 9.79
N TRP A 34 -11.49 -1.03 9.44
CA TRP A 34 -12.58 -0.04 9.60
C TRP A 34 -13.86 -0.47 8.87
N TYR A 35 -13.71 -1.23 7.79
CA TYR A 35 -14.83 -1.73 6.98
C TYR A 35 -15.10 -3.22 7.18
N GLY A 36 -14.61 -3.80 8.27
CA GLY A 36 -14.71 -5.23 8.55
C GLY A 36 -13.73 -6.08 7.74
N ALA A 37 -13.83 -7.40 7.94
CA ALA A 37 -12.99 -8.41 7.28
C ALA A 37 -13.78 -9.54 6.63
N ASP A 38 -15.12 -9.49 6.66
CA ASP A 38 -16.00 -10.58 6.22
C ASP A 38 -15.91 -10.87 4.71
N HIS A 39 -15.43 -9.89 3.93
CA HIS A 39 -15.17 -10.00 2.50
C HIS A 39 -13.88 -10.75 2.16
N LEU A 40 -13.03 -11.02 3.14
CA LEU A 40 -11.78 -11.76 2.94
C LEU A 40 -12.03 -13.27 2.97
N PRO A 41 -11.33 -14.05 2.13
CA PRO A 41 -11.49 -15.49 2.13
C PRO A 41 -10.98 -16.10 3.43
N LYS A 42 -11.71 -17.11 3.94
CA LYS A 42 -11.26 -17.94 5.06
C LYS A 42 -10.39 -19.07 4.50
N HIS A 43 -9.10 -19.01 4.72
CA HIS A 43 -8.16 -19.98 4.17
C HIS A 43 -6.98 -20.21 5.13
N GLN A 44 -6.41 -21.44 5.11
CA GLN A 44 -5.27 -21.80 5.98
C GLN A 44 -4.01 -20.96 5.74
N ASN A 45 -3.85 -20.38 4.56
CA ASN A 45 -2.73 -19.54 4.18
C ASN A 45 -2.94 -18.06 4.54
N ILE A 46 -4.05 -17.70 5.19
CA ILE A 46 -4.35 -16.32 5.58
C ILE A 46 -4.34 -16.18 7.10
N SER A 47 -3.62 -15.17 7.56
CA SER A 47 -3.65 -14.67 8.93
C SER A 47 -4.07 -13.21 8.93
N LEU A 48 -4.89 -12.80 9.90
CA LEU A 48 -5.35 -11.43 10.05
C LEU A 48 -4.67 -10.79 11.28
N VAL A 49 -4.11 -9.60 11.08
CA VAL A 49 -3.56 -8.76 12.14
C VAL A 49 -4.30 -7.43 12.13
N LYS A 50 -5.07 -7.17 13.19
CA LYS A 50 -5.73 -5.86 13.35
C LYS A 50 -4.75 -4.86 13.92
N GLY A 51 -4.42 -3.82 13.16
CA GLY A 51 -3.45 -2.83 13.58
C GLY A 51 -3.44 -1.57 12.71
N ASP A 52 -2.73 -0.56 13.20
CA ASP A 52 -2.48 0.70 12.52
C ASP A 52 -1.01 0.75 12.11
N VAL A 53 -0.70 1.18 10.88
CA VAL A 53 0.67 1.28 10.37
C VAL A 53 1.55 2.27 11.14
N ARG A 54 0.95 3.12 11.97
CA ARG A 54 1.64 4.04 12.87
C ARG A 54 2.13 3.37 14.16
N ASP A 55 1.57 2.21 14.51
CA ASP A 55 2.08 1.38 15.62
C ASP A 55 3.29 0.59 15.17
N ILE A 56 4.45 1.23 15.29
CA ILE A 56 5.72 0.66 14.82
C ILE A 56 6.11 -0.63 15.57
N ASN A 57 5.64 -0.82 16.80
CA ASN A 57 5.95 -2.03 17.56
C ASN A 57 5.15 -3.21 16.99
N LEU A 58 3.86 -3.03 16.74
CA LEU A 58 3.03 -4.06 16.12
C LEU A 58 3.49 -4.34 14.67
N VAL A 59 3.94 -3.31 13.94
CA VAL A 59 4.56 -3.47 12.61
C VAL A 59 5.79 -4.37 12.69
N LYS A 60 6.71 -4.14 13.63
CA LYS A 60 7.90 -5.00 13.84
C LYS A 60 7.54 -6.44 14.14
N GLU A 61 6.59 -6.67 15.03
CA GLU A 61 6.10 -8.02 15.37
C GLU A 61 5.51 -8.71 14.13
N THR A 62 4.73 -7.98 13.33
CA THR A 62 4.11 -8.51 12.10
C THR A 62 5.13 -8.86 11.03
N LEU A 63 6.27 -8.16 10.97
CA LEU A 63 7.33 -8.38 9.98
C LEU A 63 8.21 -9.61 10.29
N ILE A 64 8.10 -10.21 11.48
CA ILE A 64 8.85 -11.42 11.84
C ILE A 64 8.49 -12.54 10.85
N ASP A 65 9.51 -13.22 10.32
CA ASP A 65 9.38 -14.32 9.36
C ASP A 65 8.69 -13.96 8.02
N GLN A 66 8.51 -12.68 7.71
CA GLN A 66 8.01 -12.27 6.40
C GLN A 66 9.16 -12.16 5.38
N ASN A 67 8.86 -12.47 4.11
CA ASN A 67 9.80 -12.33 3.00
C ASN A 67 9.49 -11.11 2.14
N LEU A 68 8.21 -10.79 2.01
CA LEU A 68 7.71 -9.79 1.08
C LEU A 68 6.74 -8.85 1.78
N VAL A 69 6.77 -7.58 1.38
CA VAL A 69 5.80 -6.56 1.79
C VAL A 69 5.07 -6.04 0.56
N LEU A 70 3.74 -5.98 0.63
CA LEU A 70 2.89 -5.20 -0.26
C LEU A 70 2.21 -4.10 0.56
N HIS A 71 2.57 -2.85 0.28
CA HIS A 71 2.04 -1.69 1.00
C HIS A 71 0.94 -1.01 0.20
N LEU A 72 -0.31 -1.25 0.60
CA LEU A 72 -1.53 -0.66 0.06
C LEU A 72 -2.21 0.28 1.05
N ALA A 73 -1.79 0.28 2.33
CA ALA A 73 -2.41 1.10 3.36
C ALA A 73 -2.28 2.58 3.06
N CYS A 74 -3.39 3.27 2.98
CA CYS A 74 -3.46 4.72 2.88
C CYS A 74 -4.89 5.23 3.10
N ILE A 75 -5.03 6.49 3.50
CA ILE A 75 -6.23 7.26 3.25
C ILE A 75 -6.18 7.58 1.75
N SER A 76 -7.06 6.95 0.99
CA SER A 76 -7.00 6.98 -0.48
C SER A 76 -8.00 7.98 -1.05
N ASN A 77 -7.63 8.64 -2.13
CA ASN A 77 -8.25 9.75 -2.83
C ASN A 77 -8.17 11.10 -2.09
N ASP A 78 -8.36 12.17 -2.85
CA ASP A 78 -8.21 13.55 -2.36
C ASP A 78 -9.30 13.92 -1.37
N ALA A 79 -10.57 13.63 -1.67
CA ALA A 79 -11.70 13.96 -0.81
C ALA A 79 -11.60 13.31 0.58
N SER A 80 -11.20 12.03 0.65
CA SER A 80 -10.99 11.36 1.94
C SER A 80 -9.78 11.91 2.69
N PHE A 81 -8.73 12.31 1.95
CA PHE A 81 -7.53 12.88 2.54
C PHE A 81 -7.82 14.23 3.23
N GLU A 82 -8.62 15.09 2.59
CA GLU A 82 -8.98 16.44 3.05
C GLU A 82 -9.91 16.45 4.28
N LEU A 83 -10.61 15.35 4.57
CA LEU A 83 -11.46 15.24 5.75
C LEU A 83 -10.68 15.44 7.06
N ASP A 84 -9.46 14.95 7.13
CA ASP A 84 -8.52 15.17 8.23
C ASP A 84 -7.08 15.04 7.69
N GLU A 85 -6.51 16.18 7.32
CA GLU A 85 -5.17 16.24 6.73
C GLU A 85 -4.06 15.77 7.70
N ASN A 86 -4.23 16.03 9.01
CA ASN A 86 -3.25 15.60 10.02
C ASN A 86 -3.24 14.07 10.16
N LEU A 87 -4.42 13.47 10.27
CA LEU A 87 -4.57 12.02 10.29
C LEU A 87 -4.01 11.41 9.00
N SER A 88 -4.42 11.95 7.84
CA SER A 88 -4.00 11.48 6.53
C SER A 88 -2.49 11.60 6.33
N THR A 89 -1.87 12.70 6.75
CA THR A 89 -0.42 12.89 6.73
C THR A 89 0.30 11.88 7.62
N SER A 90 -0.23 11.64 8.82
CA SER A 90 0.37 10.70 9.77
C SER A 90 0.38 9.26 9.22
N ILE A 91 -0.68 8.87 8.48
CA ILE A 91 -0.81 7.54 7.88
C ILE A 91 -0.06 7.44 6.55
N ASN A 92 -0.24 8.42 5.64
CA ASN A 92 0.25 8.29 4.26
C ASN A 92 1.73 8.65 4.10
N LEU A 93 2.26 9.52 4.95
CA LEU A 93 3.65 9.99 4.84
C LEU A 93 4.49 9.61 6.05
N ASN A 94 4.07 10.01 7.27
CA ASN A 94 4.94 9.90 8.44
C ASN A 94 5.21 8.46 8.86
N SER A 95 4.26 7.54 8.65
CA SER A 95 4.44 6.11 8.95
C SER A 95 5.27 5.37 7.90
N PHE A 96 5.40 5.92 6.69
CA PHE A 96 5.93 5.18 5.54
C PHE A 96 7.40 4.82 5.70
N GLU A 97 8.27 5.81 5.95
CA GLU A 97 9.69 5.53 6.07
C GLU A 97 10.07 4.67 7.28
N PRO A 98 9.50 4.87 8.48
CA PRO A 98 9.67 3.94 9.58
C PRO A 98 9.33 2.49 9.21
N LEU A 99 8.22 2.26 8.49
CA LEU A 99 7.82 0.94 8.01
C LEU A 99 8.84 0.36 7.02
N VAL A 100 9.38 1.16 6.09
CA VAL A 100 10.44 0.72 5.15
C VAL A 100 11.69 0.32 5.90
N ILE A 101 12.13 1.14 6.87
CA ILE A 101 13.32 0.87 7.69
C ILE A 101 13.17 -0.44 8.47
N GLU A 102 12.04 -0.64 9.13
CA GLU A 102 11.82 -1.86 9.92
C GLU A 102 11.64 -3.09 9.02
N SER A 103 11.05 -2.93 7.83
CA SER A 103 11.00 -4.00 6.83
C SER A 103 12.41 -4.46 6.41
N LYS A 104 13.29 -3.50 6.13
CA LYS A 104 14.70 -3.82 5.78
C LYS A 104 15.41 -4.51 6.94
N LYS A 105 15.27 -4.03 8.17
CA LYS A 105 15.86 -4.65 9.37
C LYS A 105 15.34 -6.07 9.62
N ALA A 106 14.08 -6.33 9.32
CA ALA A 106 13.45 -7.66 9.44
C ALA A 106 13.91 -8.65 8.35
N GLY A 107 14.70 -8.21 7.37
CA GLY A 107 15.20 -9.07 6.31
C GLY A 107 14.21 -9.27 5.15
N ILE A 108 13.25 -8.35 4.97
CA ILE A 108 12.36 -8.36 3.81
C ILE A 108 13.19 -8.28 2.53
N GLU A 109 12.94 -9.20 1.58
CA GLU A 109 13.63 -9.26 0.30
C GLU A 109 13.09 -8.22 -0.69
N ARG A 110 11.77 -7.98 -0.65
CA ARG A 110 11.09 -7.06 -1.57
C ARG A 110 9.97 -6.31 -0.90
N PHE A 111 10.00 -5.00 -1.07
CA PHE A 111 8.96 -4.07 -0.64
C PHE A 111 8.27 -3.47 -1.87
N VAL A 112 6.99 -3.77 -2.05
CA VAL A 112 6.18 -3.27 -3.16
C VAL A 112 5.25 -2.17 -2.65
N PHE A 113 5.36 -0.98 -3.21
CA PHE A 113 4.58 0.20 -2.84
C PHE A 113 3.61 0.60 -3.94
N ALA A 114 2.33 0.73 -3.57
CA ALA A 114 1.32 1.32 -4.42
C ALA A 114 1.38 2.86 -4.33
N SER A 115 2.05 3.48 -5.29
CA SER A 115 1.98 4.92 -5.55
C SER A 115 0.69 5.25 -6.31
N SER A 116 0.72 6.17 -7.26
CA SER A 116 -0.43 6.55 -8.09
C SER A 116 0.05 7.22 -9.37
N SER A 117 -0.66 7.01 -10.48
CA SER A 117 -0.42 7.80 -11.71
C SER A 117 -0.69 9.29 -11.52
N SER A 118 -1.50 9.66 -10.53
CA SER A 118 -1.80 11.06 -10.21
C SER A 118 -0.59 11.87 -9.71
N VAL A 119 0.53 11.22 -9.38
CA VAL A 119 1.79 11.90 -9.06
C VAL A 119 2.35 12.70 -10.24
N TYR A 120 1.97 12.34 -11.48
CA TYR A 120 2.38 13.07 -12.69
C TYR A 120 1.66 14.41 -12.87
N GLY A 121 0.50 14.61 -12.21
CA GLY A 121 -0.35 15.78 -12.41
C GLY A 121 -1.04 15.78 -13.78
N VAL A 122 -1.19 16.95 -14.36
CA VAL A 122 -1.71 17.14 -15.73
C VAL A 122 -0.55 17.26 -16.71
N SER A 123 -0.63 16.52 -17.80
CA SER A 123 0.36 16.57 -18.88
C SER A 123 -0.32 16.69 -20.23
N ASP A 124 0.21 17.58 -21.08
CA ASP A 124 -0.21 17.71 -22.48
C ASP A 124 0.50 16.70 -23.40
N GLN A 125 1.42 15.90 -22.85
CA GLN A 125 2.12 14.87 -23.60
C GLN A 125 1.22 13.64 -23.80
N PRO A 126 1.17 13.08 -25.01
CA PRO A 126 0.27 11.95 -25.33
C PRO A 126 0.69 10.64 -24.62
N ASN A 127 1.97 10.51 -24.28
CA ASN A 127 2.51 9.33 -23.64
C ASN A 127 3.30 9.74 -22.40
N VAL A 128 2.76 9.43 -21.22
CA VAL A 128 3.43 9.62 -19.94
C VAL A 128 4.10 8.30 -19.54
N THR A 129 5.41 8.34 -19.38
CA THR A 129 6.24 7.21 -18.92
C THR A 129 6.73 7.44 -17.49
N GLU A 130 7.41 6.46 -16.91
CA GLU A 130 7.95 6.53 -15.55
C GLU A 130 9.00 7.64 -15.37
N ASP A 131 9.66 8.08 -16.45
CA ASP A 131 10.65 9.17 -16.44
C ASP A 131 10.00 10.56 -16.48
N HIS A 132 8.67 10.65 -16.65
CA HIS A 132 7.97 11.93 -16.67
C HIS A 132 8.11 12.65 -15.33
N PRO A 133 8.30 13.99 -15.31
CA PRO A 133 8.37 14.76 -14.08
C PRO A 133 7.13 14.57 -13.19
N LEU A 134 7.35 14.49 -11.88
CA LEU A 134 6.26 14.43 -10.91
C LEU A 134 5.81 15.85 -10.57
N VAL A 135 4.56 16.19 -10.91
CA VAL A 135 3.94 17.50 -10.69
C VAL A 135 2.58 17.31 -10.02
N PRO A 136 2.55 16.73 -8.80
CA PRO A 136 1.30 16.42 -8.12
C PRO A 136 0.51 17.68 -7.76
N LEU A 137 -0.81 17.65 -7.94
CA LEU A 137 -1.70 18.80 -7.71
C LEU A 137 -2.26 18.85 -6.29
N THR A 138 -2.41 17.70 -5.62
CA THR A 138 -3.03 17.59 -4.31
C THR A 138 -2.05 17.06 -3.26
N LEU A 139 -2.36 17.23 -1.98
CA LEU A 139 -1.54 16.70 -0.89
C LEU A 139 -1.45 15.16 -0.92
N TYR A 140 -2.55 14.48 -1.23
CA TYR A 140 -2.54 13.03 -1.40
C TYR A 140 -1.52 12.60 -2.46
N ASN A 141 -1.58 13.20 -3.65
CA ASN A 141 -0.69 12.89 -4.76
C ASN A 141 0.77 13.25 -4.45
N LYS A 142 0.98 14.42 -3.80
CA LYS A 142 2.30 14.87 -3.36
C LYS A 142 2.94 13.85 -2.40
N TYR A 143 2.18 13.36 -1.41
CA TYR A 143 2.72 12.43 -0.44
C TYR A 143 2.98 11.04 -1.04
N LYS A 144 2.15 10.59 -1.99
CA LYS A 144 2.47 9.39 -2.78
C LYS A 144 3.81 9.53 -3.50
N GLY A 145 4.02 10.64 -4.20
CA GLY A 145 5.30 10.93 -4.87
C GLY A 145 6.49 11.05 -3.92
N MET A 146 6.30 11.66 -2.74
CA MET A 146 7.36 11.80 -1.72
C MET A 146 7.79 10.44 -1.14
N CYS A 147 6.89 9.48 -1.04
CA CYS A 147 7.19 8.15 -0.52
C CYS A 147 8.13 7.34 -1.45
N GLU A 148 8.12 7.59 -2.75
CA GLU A 148 8.93 6.84 -3.71
C GLU A 148 10.45 6.98 -3.45
N PRO A 149 11.03 8.19 -3.37
CA PRO A 149 12.44 8.34 -3.04
C PRO A 149 12.76 7.88 -1.61
N LEU A 150 11.79 7.94 -0.66
CA LEU A 150 11.97 7.39 0.68
C LEU A 150 12.16 5.86 0.63
N LEU A 151 11.47 5.15 -0.24
CA LEU A 151 11.70 3.71 -0.46
C LEU A 151 13.04 3.46 -1.13
N PHE A 152 13.31 4.14 -2.24
CA PHE A 152 14.47 3.86 -3.07
C PHE A 152 15.80 4.12 -2.37
N ARG A 153 15.90 5.09 -1.46
CA ARG A 153 17.14 5.35 -0.70
C ARG A 153 17.54 4.21 0.25
N HIS A 154 16.61 3.31 0.56
CA HIS A 154 16.87 2.15 1.41
C HIS A 154 17.17 0.88 0.60
N THR A 155 17.02 0.90 -0.73
CA THR A 155 17.25 -0.27 -1.58
C THR A 155 18.72 -0.65 -1.65
N ASP A 156 18.99 -1.95 -1.70
CA ASP A 156 20.31 -2.51 -1.92
C ASP A 156 20.20 -3.93 -2.53
N LYS A 157 21.31 -4.68 -2.59
CA LYS A 157 21.34 -6.04 -3.14
C LYS A 157 20.44 -7.06 -2.43
N ASN A 158 20.07 -6.79 -1.17
CA ASN A 158 19.27 -7.69 -0.33
C ASN A 158 17.84 -7.19 -0.11
N PHE A 159 17.57 -5.89 -0.37
CA PHE A 159 16.28 -5.25 -0.17
C PHE A 159 15.87 -4.50 -1.43
N THR A 160 14.92 -5.06 -2.19
CA THR A 160 14.43 -4.48 -3.45
C THR A 160 13.17 -3.66 -3.21
N GLY A 161 13.22 -2.36 -3.46
CA GLY A 161 12.03 -1.50 -3.53
C GLY A 161 11.41 -1.55 -4.93
N VAL A 162 10.10 -1.75 -5.00
CA VAL A 162 9.31 -1.69 -6.24
C VAL A 162 8.18 -0.70 -6.05
N VAL A 163 8.05 0.25 -6.98
CA VAL A 163 6.94 1.21 -7.01
C VAL A 163 6.12 0.95 -8.25
N PHE A 164 4.81 0.87 -8.11
CA PHE A 164 3.89 0.91 -9.24
C PHE A 164 2.96 2.12 -9.09
N ARG A 165 2.65 2.76 -10.22
CA ARG A 165 1.82 3.96 -10.30
C ARG A 165 0.52 3.62 -11.04
N PRO A 166 -0.45 2.98 -10.38
CA PRO A 166 -1.69 2.59 -11.05
C PRO A 166 -2.50 3.82 -11.42
N ALA A 167 -3.18 3.75 -12.54
CA ALA A 167 -4.31 4.62 -12.85
C ALA A 167 -5.49 4.28 -11.91
N THR A 168 -6.65 4.91 -12.11
CA THR A 168 -7.84 4.59 -11.31
C THR A 168 -8.15 3.10 -11.39
N VAL A 169 -8.03 2.43 -10.25
CA VAL A 169 -8.38 1.00 -10.14
C VAL A 169 -9.89 0.90 -10.00
N CYS A 170 -10.55 0.27 -10.95
CA CYS A 170 -11.99 0.11 -11.01
C CYS A 170 -12.40 -1.34 -11.29
N GLY A 171 -13.66 -1.64 -11.07
CA GLY A 171 -14.26 -2.94 -11.30
C GLY A 171 -14.95 -3.51 -10.07
N TYR A 172 -15.73 -4.57 -10.25
CA TYR A 172 -16.41 -5.25 -9.16
C TYR A 172 -15.43 -5.96 -8.22
N GLY A 173 -15.64 -5.81 -6.92
CA GLY A 173 -14.88 -6.50 -5.88
C GLY A 173 -15.71 -6.79 -4.64
N PRO A 174 -15.35 -7.80 -3.83
CA PRO A 174 -16.06 -8.16 -2.60
C PRO A 174 -16.18 -7.00 -1.60
N ARG A 175 -15.16 -6.14 -1.54
CA ARG A 175 -15.18 -4.88 -0.80
C ARG A 175 -15.25 -3.74 -1.82
N GLN A 176 -16.46 -3.43 -2.27
CA GLN A 176 -16.69 -2.39 -3.28
C GLN A 176 -16.44 -0.99 -2.72
N ARG A 177 -15.86 -0.12 -3.55
CA ARG A 177 -15.75 1.32 -3.30
C ARG A 177 -16.80 2.04 -4.13
N LEU A 178 -17.73 2.73 -3.46
CA LEU A 178 -18.82 3.49 -4.08
C LEU A 178 -18.58 5.00 -4.07
N ASP A 179 -17.43 5.42 -3.54
CA ASP A 179 -16.97 6.82 -3.44
C ASP A 179 -16.17 7.27 -4.67
N LEU A 180 -15.95 6.39 -5.64
CA LEU A 180 -15.27 6.70 -6.89
C LEU A 180 -16.25 6.71 -8.05
N SER A 181 -16.06 7.65 -8.98
CA SER A 181 -16.97 7.88 -10.12
C SER A 181 -17.02 6.74 -11.15
N VAL A 182 -16.11 5.78 -11.08
CA VAL A 182 -15.99 4.66 -12.03
C VAL A 182 -16.17 3.27 -11.39
N ASN A 183 -16.66 3.22 -10.16
CA ASN A 183 -16.94 1.96 -9.45
C ASN A 183 -18.42 1.77 -9.21
#